data_55a2399a61be6dad7394516761b03d88
#
_entry.id   55a2399a61be6dad7394516761b03d88
#
_cell.length_a   1.000
_cell.length_b   1.000
_cell.length_c   1.000
_cell.angle_alpha   90.00
_cell.angle_beta   90.00
_cell.angle_gamma   90.00
#
_symmetry.space_group_name_H-M   'P 1'
#
loop_
_entity.id
_entity.type
_entity.pdbx_description
1 polymer ?
#
loop_
_entity_poly.entity_id
_entity_poly.type
_entity_poly.pdbx_seq_one_letter_code
_entity_poly.pdbx_strand_id
1 'polypeptide(L)'
;IEVDLASGGTTLAIENSTLTAVDLDNVTKLFYWVYLPTTSNITALGLLYGSSASAYNTTTTTTPFNVDSLQQGWNLIGFDTGTATGSPDMENVDYVKPYITFSSTPSTRTGFIFDNITASKGEPYEINYYSKYPWRNSAGTWIENSTVVADTLNAQSEEYAVLLARVSWDLAKAVPMSDSDLIIFEKDYYTAKKEYKHKYPSSRKKLRLNW
;
A
#
# COMPACT_ATOMS: atom_id res chain seq x y z
N ILE A 1 15.58 10.81 3.25
CA ILE A 1 17.04 10.73 3.02
C ILE A 1 17.27 9.87 1.77
N GLU A 2 18.00 10.41 0.79
CA GLU A 2 18.41 9.67 -0.40
C GLU A 2 19.73 8.93 -0.15
N VAL A 3 19.82 7.70 -0.67
CA VAL A 3 20.97 6.80 -0.48
C VAL A 3 21.27 6.03 -1.73
N ASP A 4 22.53 5.84 -1.99
CA ASP A 4 23.03 5.08 -3.13
C ASP A 4 23.65 3.76 -2.70
N LEU A 5 23.38 2.71 -3.46
CA LEU A 5 23.97 1.40 -3.24
C LEU A 5 25.40 1.38 -3.76
N ALA A 6 26.34 0.97 -2.92
CA ALA A 6 27.74 0.81 -3.30
C ALA A 6 27.90 -0.17 -4.47
N SER A 7 28.95 0.02 -5.27
CA SER A 7 29.29 -0.91 -6.36
C SER A 7 29.58 -2.30 -5.80
N GLY A 8 28.93 -3.31 -6.35
CA GLY A 8 29.02 -4.70 -5.83
C GLY A 8 28.21 -4.95 -4.57
N GLY A 9 27.57 -3.94 -3.99
CA GLY A 9 26.77 -4.06 -2.79
C GLY A 9 25.46 -4.82 -3.01
N THR A 10 25.03 -5.55 -1.99
CA THR A 10 23.75 -6.26 -1.92
C THR A 10 22.89 -5.82 -0.74
N THR A 11 23.35 -4.82 0.01
CA THR A 11 22.60 -4.24 1.12
C THR A 11 22.70 -2.71 1.06
N LEU A 12 21.58 -2.04 1.10
CA LEU A 12 21.43 -0.60 1.24
C LEU A 12 20.84 -0.33 2.62
N ALA A 13 21.45 0.55 3.41
CA ALA A 13 20.95 0.88 4.74
C ALA A 13 21.28 2.32 5.10
N ILE A 14 20.42 2.92 5.95
CA ILE A 14 20.71 4.16 6.66
C ILE A 14 20.69 3.86 8.15
N GLU A 15 21.68 4.30 8.86
CA GLU A 15 21.75 4.16 10.30
C GLU A 15 21.63 5.54 10.97
N ASN A 16 20.79 5.62 11.99
CA ASN A 16 20.74 6.74 12.90
C ASN A 16 20.77 6.19 14.34
N SER A 17 21.85 6.51 15.04
CA SER A 17 22.13 6.10 16.42
C SER A 17 22.13 7.28 17.40
N THR A 18 21.59 8.43 16.99
CA THR A 18 21.57 9.66 17.77
C THR A 18 20.18 10.31 17.81
N LEU A 19 19.15 9.47 17.72
CA LEU A 19 17.77 9.94 17.87
C LEU A 19 17.51 10.39 19.32
N THR A 20 16.61 11.33 19.49
CA THR A 20 16.01 11.53 20.82
C THR A 20 15.24 10.25 21.15
N ALA A 21 15.51 9.66 22.31
CA ALA A 21 14.89 8.42 22.74
C ALA A 21 13.36 8.50 22.71
N VAL A 22 12.74 7.46 22.18
CA VAL A 22 11.29 7.33 22.04
C VAL A 22 10.83 6.03 22.70
N ASP A 23 9.75 6.09 23.46
CA ASP A 23 9.11 4.92 24.05
C ASP A 23 8.27 4.16 22.99
N LEU A 24 8.72 2.96 22.67
CA LEU A 24 8.06 2.02 21.74
C LEU A 24 7.56 0.73 22.43
N ASP A 25 7.51 0.69 23.78
CA ASP A 25 7.17 -0.53 24.54
C ASP A 25 5.80 -1.12 24.16
N ASN A 26 4.82 -0.28 23.85
CA ASN A 26 3.47 -0.70 23.50
C ASN A 26 3.12 -0.50 22.01
N VAL A 27 4.13 -0.41 21.16
CA VAL A 27 3.94 -0.29 19.71
C VAL A 27 3.62 -1.65 19.10
N THR A 28 2.57 -1.72 18.29
CA THR A 28 2.18 -2.94 17.60
C THR A 28 2.63 -2.98 16.15
N LYS A 29 2.79 -1.81 15.53
CA LYS A 29 3.22 -1.70 14.13
C LYS A 29 4.17 -0.53 13.92
N LEU A 30 5.12 -0.75 13.02
CA LEU A 30 6.08 0.24 12.56
C LEU A 30 5.93 0.41 11.06
N PHE A 31 6.11 1.63 10.57
CA PHE A 31 6.00 1.97 9.15
C PHE A 31 7.14 2.86 8.72
N TYR A 32 7.53 2.75 7.44
CA TYR A 32 8.29 3.78 6.75
C TYR A 32 7.90 3.86 5.27
N TRP A 33 8.10 5.02 4.67
CA TRP A 33 8.01 5.18 3.24
C TRP A 33 9.37 4.93 2.59
N VAL A 34 9.34 4.22 1.47
CA VAL A 34 10.54 4.03 0.64
C VAL A 34 10.23 4.30 -0.82
N TYR A 35 11.07 5.11 -1.45
CA TYR A 35 11.06 5.26 -2.90
C TYR A 35 12.05 4.27 -3.50
N LEU A 36 11.56 3.45 -4.42
CA LEU A 36 12.33 2.43 -5.12
C LEU A 36 12.49 2.84 -6.59
N PRO A 37 13.70 3.22 -7.05
CA PRO A 37 13.96 3.49 -8.46
C PRO A 37 13.92 2.21 -9.30
N THR A 38 14.07 1.05 -8.66
CA THR A 38 13.92 -0.29 -9.23
C THR A 38 13.43 -1.27 -8.17
N THR A 39 12.68 -2.28 -8.59
CA THR A 39 12.30 -3.41 -7.71
C THR A 39 13.12 -4.67 -8.00
N SER A 40 14.02 -4.61 -8.98
CA SER A 40 14.83 -5.75 -9.40
C SER A 40 15.75 -6.23 -8.28
N ASN A 41 15.79 -7.53 -8.09
CA ASN A 41 16.66 -8.23 -7.14
C ASN A 41 16.40 -7.92 -5.65
N ILE A 42 15.36 -7.16 -5.29
CA ILE A 42 15.00 -6.94 -3.88
C ILE A 42 14.52 -8.26 -3.30
N THR A 43 15.15 -8.67 -2.20
CA THR A 43 14.82 -9.89 -1.45
C THR A 43 14.15 -9.59 -0.11
N ALA A 44 14.43 -8.44 0.47
CA ALA A 44 13.74 -7.97 1.67
C ALA A 44 13.89 -6.47 1.87
N LEU A 45 12.89 -5.88 2.51
CA LEU A 45 12.95 -4.57 3.15
C LEU A 45 12.86 -4.80 4.65
N GLY A 46 13.68 -4.11 5.42
CA GLY A 46 13.75 -4.34 6.84
C GLY A 46 13.95 -3.08 7.65
N LEU A 47 13.75 -3.22 8.94
CA LEU A 47 14.00 -2.19 9.93
C LEU A 47 14.63 -2.81 11.17
N LEU A 48 15.76 -2.25 11.61
CA LEU A 48 16.30 -2.45 12.94
C LEU A 48 15.92 -1.23 13.78
N TYR A 49 15.48 -1.46 15.01
CA TYR A 49 15.15 -0.41 15.97
C TYR A 49 15.38 -0.89 17.39
N GLY A 50 15.95 -0.04 18.21
CA GLY A 50 16.32 -0.42 19.57
C GLY A 50 17.12 0.65 20.31
N SER A 51 17.78 0.25 21.37
CA SER A 51 18.58 1.13 22.20
C SER A 51 20.07 1.19 21.82
N SER A 52 20.50 0.40 20.84
CA SER A 52 21.87 0.46 20.29
C SER A 52 22.05 -0.45 19.08
N ALA A 53 23.21 -0.33 18.42
CA ALA A 53 23.62 -1.22 17.32
C ALA A 53 23.85 -2.70 17.73
N SER A 54 23.83 -3.00 19.03
CA SER A 54 23.99 -4.37 19.58
C SER A 54 22.74 -4.85 20.34
N ALA A 55 21.75 -3.97 20.57
CA ALA A 55 20.50 -4.27 21.25
C ALA A 55 19.34 -3.65 20.48
N TYR A 56 18.74 -4.44 19.57
CA TYR A 56 17.71 -3.99 18.64
C TYR A 56 16.71 -5.12 18.31
N ASN A 57 15.54 -4.74 17.84
CA ASN A 57 14.61 -5.63 17.19
C ASN A 57 14.82 -5.59 15.67
N THR A 58 14.71 -6.74 15.03
CA THR A 58 14.79 -6.88 13.57
C THR A 58 13.44 -7.30 13.00
N THR A 59 12.98 -6.61 11.99
CA THR A 59 11.80 -7.01 11.22
C THR A 59 12.06 -6.89 9.73
N THR A 60 11.45 -7.78 8.94
CA THR A 60 11.60 -7.80 7.48
C THR A 60 10.29 -8.13 6.79
N THR A 61 10.12 -7.62 5.59
CA THR A 61 9.01 -7.99 4.69
C THR A 61 9.45 -7.93 3.23
N THR A 62 8.71 -8.61 2.37
CA THR A 62 8.81 -8.48 0.90
C THR A 62 7.55 -7.88 0.29
N THR A 63 6.53 -7.64 1.12
CA THR A 63 5.23 -7.11 0.68
C THR A 63 5.00 -5.74 1.29
N PRO A 64 4.71 -4.72 0.48
CA PRO A 64 4.33 -3.40 0.97
C PRO A 64 2.98 -3.46 1.70
N PHE A 65 2.74 -2.50 2.59
CA PHE A 65 1.49 -2.39 3.33
C PHE A 65 0.33 -1.86 2.47
N ASN A 66 0.65 -1.00 1.50
CA ASN A 66 -0.35 -0.29 0.69
C ASN A 66 -0.69 -0.93 -0.66
N VAL A 67 0.08 -1.93 -1.09
CA VAL A 67 -0.11 -2.65 -2.37
C VAL A 67 0.33 -4.11 -2.24
N ASP A 68 -0.16 -4.98 -3.12
CA ASP A 68 0.11 -6.43 -3.06
C ASP A 68 1.56 -6.82 -3.40
N SER A 69 2.30 -5.94 -4.05
CA SER A 69 3.70 -6.18 -4.45
C SER A 69 4.50 -4.88 -4.55
N LEU A 70 5.82 -4.98 -4.37
CA LEU A 70 6.72 -3.84 -4.56
C LEU A 70 6.59 -3.25 -5.97
N GLN A 71 6.53 -1.94 -6.03
CA GLN A 71 6.46 -1.20 -7.29
C GLN A 71 7.54 -0.12 -7.36
N GLN A 72 7.92 0.26 -8.57
CA GLN A 72 8.74 1.45 -8.77
C GLN A 72 8.00 2.68 -8.23
N GLY A 73 8.72 3.57 -7.54
CA GLY A 73 8.14 4.72 -6.86
C GLY A 73 7.95 4.48 -5.37
N TRP A 74 7.00 5.18 -4.78
CA TRP A 74 6.76 5.16 -3.34
C TRP A 74 6.00 3.89 -2.90
N ASN A 75 6.54 3.22 -1.88
CA ASN A 75 5.94 2.09 -1.19
C ASN A 75 5.85 2.40 0.31
N LEU A 76 4.71 2.11 0.92
CA LEU A 76 4.58 2.11 2.38
C LEU A 76 4.91 0.72 2.89
N ILE A 77 5.92 0.62 3.72
CA ILE A 77 6.34 -0.65 4.32
C ILE A 77 5.84 -0.68 5.76
N GLY A 78 5.12 -1.74 6.11
CA GLY A 78 4.59 -1.96 7.45
C GLY A 78 5.16 -3.23 8.06
N PHE A 79 5.45 -3.18 9.34
CA PHE A 79 6.00 -4.30 10.11
C PHE A 79 5.23 -4.49 11.40
N ASP A 80 5.04 -5.75 11.77
CA ASP A 80 4.76 -6.09 13.15
C ASP A 80 6.05 -6.00 13.99
N THR A 81 5.92 -6.05 15.30
CA THR A 81 7.07 -6.04 16.21
C THR A 81 8.03 -7.19 15.89
N GLY A 82 9.30 -6.86 15.78
CA GLY A 82 10.33 -7.77 15.30
C GLY A 82 10.88 -8.75 16.35
N THR A 83 11.90 -9.51 15.94
CA THR A 83 12.65 -10.41 16.83
C THR A 83 13.79 -9.66 17.48
N ALA A 84 13.90 -9.76 18.80
CA ALA A 84 14.95 -9.10 19.57
C ALA A 84 16.32 -9.75 19.37
N THR A 85 17.34 -8.91 19.22
CA THR A 85 18.76 -9.24 19.28
C THR A 85 19.35 -8.48 20.46
N GLY A 86 20.02 -9.15 21.35
CA GLY A 86 20.44 -8.57 22.63
C GLY A 86 19.23 -8.36 23.56
N SER A 87 19.28 -7.31 24.35
CA SER A 87 18.18 -6.90 25.24
C SER A 87 17.87 -5.44 24.99
N PRO A 88 17.13 -5.12 23.90
CA PRO A 88 16.80 -3.73 23.58
C PRO A 88 15.90 -3.13 24.66
N ASP A 89 16.23 -1.93 25.09
CA ASP A 89 15.37 -1.12 25.94
C ASP A 89 14.33 -0.41 25.04
N MET A 90 13.09 -0.91 25.07
CA MET A 90 12.02 -0.40 24.24
C MET A 90 11.36 0.88 24.76
N GLU A 91 11.62 1.25 26.02
CA GLU A 91 11.22 2.55 26.58
C GLU A 91 12.15 3.68 26.11
N ASN A 92 13.36 3.33 25.64
CA ASN A 92 14.42 4.27 25.23
C ASN A 92 15.01 3.91 23.86
N VAL A 93 14.19 3.89 22.83
CA VAL A 93 14.65 3.61 21.46
C VAL A 93 15.30 4.86 20.87
N ASP A 94 16.60 4.81 20.63
CA ASP A 94 17.42 5.87 20.03
C ASP A 94 18.22 5.41 18.79
N TYR A 95 18.04 4.13 18.41
CA TYR A 95 18.69 3.51 17.28
C TYR A 95 17.66 3.03 16.26
N VAL A 96 17.80 3.46 15.01
CA VAL A 96 17.01 2.98 13.87
C VAL A 96 17.89 2.76 12.65
N LYS A 97 17.58 1.67 11.90
CA LYS A 97 18.29 1.34 10.66
C LYS A 97 17.35 0.68 9.66
N PRO A 98 16.65 1.44 8.82
CA PRO A 98 15.96 0.89 7.67
C PRO A 98 16.98 0.36 6.65
N TYR A 99 16.64 -0.75 5.99
CA TYR A 99 17.51 -1.36 5.00
C TYR A 99 16.75 -2.10 3.91
N ILE A 100 17.43 -2.31 2.78
CA ILE A 100 16.99 -3.13 1.65
C ILE A 100 18.07 -4.15 1.37
N THR A 101 17.69 -5.42 1.18
CA THR A 101 18.60 -6.47 0.71
C THR A 101 18.26 -6.88 -0.70
N PHE A 102 19.30 -7.22 -1.46
CA PHE A 102 19.21 -7.65 -2.85
C PHE A 102 19.86 -9.01 -3.02
N SER A 103 19.30 -9.85 -3.89
CA SER A 103 19.89 -11.15 -4.26
C SER A 103 21.22 -10.99 -5.04
N SER A 104 21.32 -9.90 -5.81
CA SER A 104 22.52 -9.46 -6.51
C SER A 104 22.44 -7.95 -6.72
N THR A 105 23.58 -7.30 -6.99
CA THR A 105 23.62 -5.86 -7.24
C THR A 105 22.68 -5.48 -8.41
N PRO A 106 21.67 -4.64 -8.20
CA PRO A 106 20.79 -4.19 -9.28
C PRO A 106 21.54 -3.25 -10.24
N SER A 107 21.03 -3.12 -11.46
CA SER A 107 21.58 -2.18 -12.46
C SER A 107 21.40 -0.72 -12.04
N THR A 108 20.26 -0.38 -11.46
CA THR A 108 19.98 0.94 -10.88
C THR A 108 20.40 0.94 -9.42
N ARG A 109 21.36 1.80 -9.06
CA ARG A 109 21.97 1.84 -7.73
C ARG A 109 21.78 3.15 -7.00
N THR A 110 21.22 4.16 -7.66
CA THR A 110 21.04 5.51 -7.14
C THR A 110 19.57 5.88 -7.01
N GLY A 111 19.28 6.86 -6.17
CA GLY A 111 17.93 7.42 -6.05
C GLY A 111 16.99 6.61 -5.15
N PHE A 112 17.49 5.77 -4.25
CA PHE A 112 16.66 5.19 -3.18
C PHE A 112 16.43 6.23 -2.09
N ILE A 113 15.18 6.37 -1.63
CA ILE A 113 14.85 7.35 -0.60
C ILE A 113 14.08 6.65 0.52
N PHE A 114 14.54 6.81 1.76
CA PHE A 114 13.78 6.44 2.94
C PHE A 114 13.18 7.69 3.57
N ASP A 115 11.93 7.61 3.99
CA ASP A 115 11.22 8.74 4.58
C ASP A 115 10.22 8.28 5.65
N ASN A 116 9.98 9.17 6.60
CA ASN A 116 8.88 9.12 7.56
C ASN A 116 8.73 7.79 8.30
N ILE A 117 9.73 7.43 9.13
CA ILE A 117 9.62 6.27 10.03
C ILE A 117 8.65 6.63 11.15
N THR A 118 7.58 5.85 11.27
CA THR A 118 6.51 6.07 12.25
C THR A 118 6.17 4.79 12.98
N ALA A 119 5.66 4.94 14.19
CA ALA A 119 5.19 3.86 15.03
C ALA A 119 3.71 4.05 15.40
N SER A 120 2.95 2.97 15.46
CA SER A 120 1.54 2.99 15.82
C SER A 120 1.25 2.10 17.02
N LYS A 121 0.53 2.64 17.99
CA LYS A 121 -0.06 1.89 19.11
C LYS A 121 -1.49 1.51 18.70
N GLY A 122 -1.68 0.32 18.15
CA GLY A 122 -2.99 -0.19 17.71
C GLY A 122 -3.08 -0.45 16.20
N GLU A 123 -4.27 -0.79 15.75
CA GLU A 123 -4.52 -1.09 14.36
C GLU A 123 -4.37 0.18 13.48
N PRO A 124 -3.70 0.07 12.32
CA PRO A 124 -3.61 1.18 11.39
C PRO A 124 -4.98 1.57 10.86
N TYR A 125 -5.21 2.85 10.67
CA TYR A 125 -6.43 3.32 10.03
C TYR A 125 -6.42 2.92 8.54
N GLU A 126 -7.44 2.21 8.10
CA GLU A 126 -7.72 2.01 6.68
C GLU A 126 -8.32 3.29 6.11
N ILE A 127 -7.61 3.92 5.19
CA ILE A 127 -8.12 5.09 4.46
C ILE A 127 -8.68 4.58 3.14
N ASN A 128 -9.99 4.42 3.07
CA ASN A 128 -10.67 4.15 1.82
C ASN A 128 -10.76 5.44 1.00
N TYR A 129 -10.10 5.50 -0.14
CA TYR A 129 -10.17 6.62 -1.07
C TYR A 129 -10.66 6.16 -2.45
N TYR A 130 -11.36 7.05 -3.14
CA TYR A 130 -11.74 6.79 -4.52
C TYR A 130 -10.56 7.11 -5.43
N SER A 131 -10.02 6.09 -6.08
CA SER A 131 -9.03 6.30 -7.14
C SER A 131 -9.70 6.93 -8.35
N LYS A 132 -9.07 7.93 -8.96
CA LYS A 132 -9.51 8.45 -10.26
C LYS A 132 -9.20 7.48 -11.41
N TYR A 133 -8.34 6.48 -11.15
CA TYR A 133 -7.94 5.48 -12.12
C TYR A 133 -8.68 4.17 -11.88
N PRO A 134 -9.71 3.85 -12.68
CA PRO A 134 -10.54 2.67 -12.44
C PRO A 134 -9.89 1.37 -12.91
N TRP A 135 -8.83 1.44 -13.71
CA TRP A 135 -8.21 0.27 -14.31
C TRP A 135 -6.75 0.10 -13.89
N ARG A 136 -6.31 -1.15 -13.88
CA ARG A 136 -4.91 -1.53 -13.67
C ARG A 136 -4.47 -2.39 -14.84
N ASN A 137 -3.39 -2.03 -15.51
CA ASN A 137 -2.84 -2.83 -16.61
C ASN A 137 -2.05 -4.05 -16.11
N SER A 138 -1.66 -4.93 -17.01
CA SER A 138 -0.89 -6.14 -16.70
C SER A 138 0.48 -5.86 -16.05
N ALA A 139 1.02 -4.65 -16.23
CA ALA A 139 2.25 -4.19 -15.56
C ALA A 139 2.00 -3.60 -14.17
N GLY A 140 0.74 -3.59 -13.70
CA GLY A 140 0.37 -3.06 -12.39
C GLY A 140 0.19 -1.53 -12.34
N THR A 141 0.29 -0.84 -13.46
CA THR A 141 0.11 0.61 -13.55
C THR A 141 -1.36 1.00 -13.58
N TRP A 142 -1.74 2.03 -12.80
CA TRP A 142 -3.09 2.59 -12.80
C TRP A 142 -3.35 3.42 -14.05
N ILE A 143 -4.45 3.16 -14.75
CA ILE A 143 -4.82 3.81 -16.01
C ILE A 143 -6.27 4.28 -15.99
N GLU A 144 -6.55 5.38 -16.72
CA GLU A 144 -7.89 5.96 -16.82
C GLU A 144 -8.83 5.10 -17.68
N ASN A 145 -8.31 4.54 -18.76
CA ASN A 145 -9.08 3.76 -19.72
C ASN A 145 -8.38 2.42 -19.97
N SER A 146 -9.14 1.33 -19.93
CA SER A 146 -8.66 0.03 -20.35
C SER A 146 -8.32 0.06 -21.85
N THR A 147 -7.15 -0.47 -22.19
CA THR A 147 -6.67 -0.54 -23.57
C THR A 147 -6.59 -1.96 -24.10
N VAL A 148 -6.60 -2.95 -23.20
CA VAL A 148 -6.51 -4.38 -23.53
C VAL A 148 -7.37 -5.23 -22.60
N VAL A 149 -7.76 -6.42 -23.08
CA VAL A 149 -8.62 -7.35 -22.32
C VAL A 149 -7.98 -7.82 -21.00
N ALA A 150 -6.64 -7.76 -20.91
CA ALA A 150 -5.90 -8.15 -19.71
C ALA A 150 -5.90 -7.10 -18.58
N ASP A 151 -6.43 -5.90 -18.85
CA ASP A 151 -6.53 -4.86 -17.82
C ASP A 151 -7.61 -5.24 -16.79
N THR A 152 -7.29 -5.07 -15.52
CA THR A 152 -8.20 -5.41 -14.41
C THR A 152 -8.91 -4.17 -13.88
N LEU A 153 -10.20 -4.30 -13.62
CA LEU A 153 -10.99 -3.24 -12.99
C LEU A 153 -10.69 -3.21 -11.49
N ASN A 154 -10.37 -2.03 -10.98
CA ASN A 154 -10.21 -1.79 -9.55
C ASN A 154 -11.58 -1.54 -8.91
N ALA A 155 -12.33 -2.59 -8.69
CA ALA A 155 -13.62 -2.54 -8.02
C ALA A 155 -13.70 -3.61 -6.94
N GLN A 156 -14.35 -3.30 -5.84
CA GLN A 156 -14.67 -4.28 -4.81
C GLN A 156 -15.74 -5.25 -5.33
N SER A 157 -15.83 -6.45 -4.76
CA SER A 157 -16.77 -7.48 -5.22
C SER A 157 -18.22 -7.00 -5.29
N GLU A 158 -18.61 -6.12 -4.36
CA GLU A 158 -19.95 -5.55 -4.30
C GLU A 158 -20.21 -4.50 -5.38
N GLU A 159 -19.16 -3.81 -5.84
CA GLU A 159 -19.27 -2.84 -6.92
C GLU A 159 -19.48 -3.53 -8.27
N TYR A 160 -18.97 -4.78 -8.43
CA TYR A 160 -19.19 -5.55 -9.65
C TYR A 160 -20.65 -5.78 -9.98
N ALA A 161 -21.49 -6.01 -8.98
CA ALA A 161 -22.92 -6.22 -9.19
C ALA A 161 -23.60 -4.98 -9.82
N VAL A 162 -23.24 -3.78 -9.31
CA VAL A 162 -23.74 -2.51 -9.85
C VAL A 162 -23.21 -2.23 -11.25
N LEU A 163 -21.92 -2.48 -11.47
CA LEU A 163 -21.27 -2.29 -12.77
C LEU A 163 -21.84 -3.26 -13.82
N LEU A 164 -21.98 -4.54 -13.47
CA LEU A 164 -22.54 -5.55 -14.35
C LEU A 164 -23.98 -5.21 -14.74
N ALA A 165 -24.83 -4.85 -13.77
CA ALA A 165 -26.21 -4.46 -14.03
C ALA A 165 -26.27 -3.20 -14.92
N ARG A 166 -25.35 -2.23 -14.73
CA ARG A 166 -25.25 -1.04 -15.58
C ARG A 166 -24.86 -1.38 -17.01
N VAL A 167 -23.83 -2.19 -17.20
CA VAL A 167 -23.35 -2.62 -18.53
C VAL A 167 -24.46 -3.42 -19.24
N SER A 168 -25.12 -4.34 -18.53
CA SER A 168 -26.25 -5.10 -19.08
C SER A 168 -27.38 -4.22 -19.56
N TRP A 169 -27.72 -3.16 -18.80
CA TRP A 169 -28.75 -2.20 -19.20
C TRP A 169 -28.32 -1.37 -20.44
N ASP A 170 -27.08 -0.90 -20.47
CA ASP A 170 -26.58 -0.13 -21.62
C ASP A 170 -26.47 -0.99 -22.90
N LEU A 171 -26.08 -2.27 -22.77
CA LEU A 171 -26.09 -3.22 -23.87
C LEU A 171 -27.52 -3.55 -24.35
N ALA A 172 -28.46 -3.73 -23.42
CA ALA A 172 -29.86 -3.97 -23.76
C ALA A 172 -30.48 -2.83 -24.60
N LYS A 173 -30.09 -1.58 -24.37
CA LYS A 173 -30.48 -0.43 -25.17
C LYS A 173 -29.89 -0.44 -26.60
N ALA A 174 -28.75 -1.07 -26.79
CA ALA A 174 -28.08 -1.15 -28.08
C ALA A 174 -28.59 -2.31 -28.96
N VAL A 175 -29.41 -3.20 -28.42
CA VAL A 175 -30.01 -4.34 -29.12
C VAL A 175 -31.50 -4.11 -29.27
N PRO A 176 -32.13 -4.45 -30.40
CA PRO A 176 -33.59 -4.37 -30.55
C PRO A 176 -34.27 -5.30 -29.53
N MET A 177 -34.85 -4.72 -28.50
CA MET A 177 -35.57 -5.43 -27.42
C MET A 177 -36.95 -4.79 -27.23
N SER A 178 -37.88 -5.54 -26.63
CA SER A 178 -39.17 -4.96 -26.23
C SER A 178 -39.01 -4.00 -25.05
N ASP A 179 -39.86 -3.01 -24.93
CA ASP A 179 -39.86 -2.05 -23.81
C ASP A 179 -40.02 -2.78 -22.45
N SER A 180 -40.77 -3.88 -22.43
CA SER A 180 -40.96 -4.70 -21.23
C SER A 180 -39.66 -5.36 -20.77
N ASP A 181 -38.82 -5.81 -21.70
CA ASP A 181 -37.53 -6.43 -21.39
C ASP A 181 -36.51 -5.38 -20.91
N LEU A 182 -36.52 -4.19 -21.56
CA LEU A 182 -35.63 -3.08 -21.13
C LEU A 182 -35.92 -2.62 -19.69
N ILE A 183 -37.20 -2.61 -19.27
CA ILE A 183 -37.60 -2.26 -17.90
C ILE A 183 -37.00 -3.24 -16.87
N ILE A 184 -36.83 -4.50 -17.23
CA ILE A 184 -36.21 -5.51 -16.32
C ILE A 184 -34.76 -5.12 -16.03
N PHE A 185 -33.96 -4.84 -17.06
CA PHE A 185 -32.56 -4.44 -16.91
C PHE A 185 -32.40 -3.12 -16.16
N GLU A 186 -33.29 -2.18 -16.41
CA GLU A 186 -33.35 -0.90 -15.69
C GLU A 186 -33.63 -1.12 -14.20
N LYS A 187 -34.61 -1.95 -13.87
CA LYS A 187 -34.99 -2.29 -12.50
C LYS A 187 -33.86 -2.99 -11.76
N ASP A 188 -33.17 -3.92 -12.41
CA ASP A 188 -32.03 -4.64 -11.85
C ASP A 188 -30.88 -3.69 -11.51
N TYR A 189 -30.58 -2.74 -12.40
CA TYR A 189 -29.58 -1.72 -12.11
C TYR A 189 -29.95 -0.84 -10.91
N TYR A 190 -31.19 -0.34 -10.84
CA TYR A 190 -31.61 0.50 -9.71
C TYR A 190 -31.66 -0.30 -8.40
N THR A 191 -32.00 -1.57 -8.45
CA THR A 191 -31.99 -2.47 -7.28
C THR A 191 -30.55 -2.66 -6.77
N ALA A 192 -29.62 -3.08 -7.62
CA ALA A 192 -28.22 -3.23 -7.27
C ALA A 192 -27.61 -1.93 -6.71
N LYS A 193 -27.91 -0.78 -7.35
CA LYS A 193 -27.46 0.54 -6.89
C LYS A 193 -28.04 0.93 -5.52
N LYS A 194 -29.29 0.57 -5.24
CA LYS A 194 -29.94 0.82 -3.94
C LYS A 194 -29.30 -0.02 -2.84
N GLU A 195 -29.07 -1.30 -3.12
CA GLU A 195 -28.42 -2.23 -2.18
C GLU A 195 -27.01 -1.79 -1.85
N TYR A 196 -26.22 -1.42 -2.85
CA TYR A 196 -24.89 -0.85 -2.67
C TYR A 196 -24.90 0.40 -1.79
N LYS A 197 -25.81 1.36 -2.08
CA LYS A 197 -25.94 2.56 -1.27
C LYS A 197 -26.39 2.30 0.16
N HIS A 198 -27.19 1.26 0.37
CA HIS A 198 -27.63 0.88 1.71
C HIS A 198 -26.50 0.28 2.52
N LYS A 199 -25.68 -0.56 1.89
CA LYS A 199 -24.52 -1.19 2.52
C LYS A 199 -23.39 -0.18 2.76
N TYR A 200 -23.18 0.76 1.83
CA TYR A 200 -22.17 1.80 1.91
C TYR A 200 -22.82 3.21 1.88
N PRO A 201 -23.48 3.61 2.96
CA PRO A 201 -24.03 4.96 3.03
C PRO A 201 -22.88 5.95 2.88
N SER A 202 -22.98 6.86 1.93
CA SER A 202 -22.02 7.94 1.73
C SER A 202 -22.07 8.89 2.94
N SER A 203 -21.49 8.48 4.05
CA SER A 203 -21.23 9.36 5.17
C SER A 203 -20.12 10.32 4.75
N ARG A 204 -20.50 11.42 4.10
CA ARG A 204 -19.62 12.59 3.97
C ARG A 204 -19.36 13.17 5.36
N LYS A 205 -18.60 12.47 6.17
CA LYS A 205 -17.95 13.09 7.33
C LYS A 205 -16.89 14.01 6.76
N LYS A 206 -17.22 15.32 6.65
CA LYS A 206 -16.22 16.34 6.42
C LYS A 206 -15.28 16.28 7.61
N LEU A 207 -14.10 15.68 7.44
CA LEU A 207 -12.98 15.87 8.34
C LEU A 207 -12.63 17.37 8.30
N ARG A 208 -13.06 18.11 9.31
CA ARG A 208 -12.51 19.44 9.59
C ARG A 208 -11.18 19.20 10.29
N LEU A 209 -10.09 19.29 9.55
CA LEU A 209 -8.77 19.47 10.13
C LEU A 209 -8.75 20.89 10.71
N ASN A 210 -8.81 21.00 12.03
CA ASN A 210 -8.47 22.24 12.74
C ASN A 210 -6.94 22.28 12.78
N TRP A 211 -6.36 23.21 12.03
CA TRP A 211 -4.96 23.61 12.11
C TRP A 211 -4.72 24.44 13.35
#